data_b39ea5dc2576c1bcca34788c45a5eb3b
#
_entry.id   b39ea5dc2576c1bcca34788c45a5eb3b
#
_cell.length_a   1.000
_cell.length_b   1.000
_cell.length_c   1.000
_cell.angle_alpha   90.00
_cell.angle_beta   90.00
_cell.angle_gamma   90.00
#
_symmetry.space_group_name_H-M   'P 1'
#
loop_
_entity.id
_entity.type
_entity.pdbx_description
1 polymer ?
#
loop_
_entity_poly.entity_id
_entity_poly.type
_entity_poly.pdbx_seq_one_letter_code
_entity_poly.pdbx_strand_id
1 'polypeptide(L)'
;EGRTKPWGTGQAVLACKGIVNEPFLVINADDYYGKEAFKLIHDFLVSDHAEKAEKQYDFCMAGFILGNTLSDNGAVTRGICVVDENEHLIGVNETGGIVKTATGAACDDKDGNQTACDPASHVSMNMWGFTPDFLDELESGFRTFLSEQKEGDIKSEYLLPTIVDQLIKSGRANVSVLETTDKWFGVTYKEDKPVVVESIKKLIAEGKYPEKLYK
;
A
#
# COMPACT_ATOMS: atom_id res chain seq x y z
N GLU A 1 -21.31 11.36 18.29
CA GLU A 1 -21.46 12.82 18.04
C GLU A 1 -20.08 13.48 18.04
N GLY A 2 -19.87 14.46 17.15
CA GLY A 2 -18.65 15.30 17.10
C GLY A 2 -17.55 14.82 16.12
N ARG A 3 -17.65 13.64 15.50
CA ARG A 3 -16.68 13.23 14.48
C ARG A 3 -16.96 13.95 13.15
N THR A 4 -15.92 14.61 12.61
CA THR A 4 -15.94 15.29 11.30
C THR A 4 -14.98 14.61 10.30
N LYS A 5 -14.10 13.71 10.77
CA LYS A 5 -13.17 12.98 9.94
C LYS A 5 -13.82 11.79 9.24
N PRO A 6 -13.38 11.42 8.03
CA PRO A 6 -13.67 10.12 7.43
C PRO A 6 -13.29 8.96 8.36
N TRP A 7 -13.88 7.80 8.13
CA TRP A 7 -13.66 6.61 8.98
C TRP A 7 -12.41 5.81 8.60
N GLY A 8 -11.60 6.28 7.67
CA GLY A 8 -10.37 5.62 7.23
C GLY A 8 -10.48 4.97 5.85
N THR A 9 -9.37 4.37 5.41
CA THR A 9 -9.22 3.84 4.05
C THR A 9 -10.12 2.65 3.76
N GLY A 10 -10.40 1.78 4.75
CA GLY A 10 -11.34 0.67 4.59
C GLY A 10 -12.76 1.15 4.31
N GLN A 11 -13.23 2.20 4.99
CA GLN A 11 -14.55 2.78 4.73
C GLN A 11 -14.60 3.48 3.36
N ALA A 12 -13.51 4.13 2.94
CA ALA A 12 -13.44 4.74 1.61
C ALA A 12 -13.60 3.70 0.48
N VAL A 13 -12.94 2.54 0.60
CA VAL A 13 -13.08 1.42 -0.34
C VAL A 13 -14.50 0.82 -0.26
N LEU A 14 -15.05 0.65 0.93
CA LEU A 14 -16.42 0.17 1.13
C LEU A 14 -17.46 1.04 0.41
N ALA A 15 -17.23 2.35 0.28
CA ALA A 15 -18.15 3.25 -0.44
C ALA A 15 -18.32 2.90 -1.93
N CYS A 16 -17.43 2.07 -2.49
CA CYS A 16 -17.53 1.57 -3.87
C CYS A 16 -18.45 0.33 -4.01
N LYS A 17 -18.96 -0.21 -2.90
CA LYS A 17 -19.85 -1.37 -2.91
C LYS A 17 -21.13 -1.08 -3.71
N GLY A 18 -21.50 -2.05 -4.56
CA GLY A 18 -22.64 -1.92 -5.48
C GLY A 18 -22.34 -1.17 -6.78
N ILE A 19 -21.13 -0.62 -6.91
CA ILE A 19 -20.64 0.03 -8.15
C ILE A 19 -19.54 -0.83 -8.77
N VAL A 20 -18.56 -1.26 -7.96
CA VAL A 20 -17.46 -2.11 -8.40
C VAL A 20 -17.88 -3.57 -8.28
N ASN A 21 -17.89 -4.28 -9.43
CA ASN A 21 -18.32 -5.68 -9.55
C ASN A 21 -17.24 -6.58 -10.21
N GLU A 22 -16.07 -6.04 -10.48
CA GLU A 22 -14.93 -6.73 -11.07
C GLU A 22 -13.73 -6.64 -10.12
N PRO A 23 -12.68 -7.49 -10.27
CA PRO A 23 -11.43 -7.31 -9.54
C PRO A 23 -10.91 -5.89 -9.68
N PHE A 24 -10.40 -5.32 -8.61
CA PHE A 24 -10.05 -3.91 -8.57
C PHE A 24 -8.75 -3.64 -7.82
N LEU A 25 -8.13 -2.53 -8.19
CA LEU A 25 -6.93 -2.01 -7.57
C LEU A 25 -7.26 -0.81 -6.69
N VAL A 26 -6.67 -0.76 -5.50
CA VAL A 26 -6.71 0.40 -4.58
C VAL A 26 -5.35 1.07 -4.55
N ILE A 27 -5.33 2.39 -4.71
CA ILE A 27 -4.14 3.24 -4.60
C ILE A 27 -4.46 4.53 -3.83
N ASN A 28 -3.44 5.22 -3.36
CA ASN A 28 -3.58 6.61 -2.94
C ASN A 28 -3.65 7.51 -4.19
N ALA A 29 -4.52 8.50 -4.17
CA ALA A 29 -4.78 9.35 -5.35
C ALA A 29 -3.68 10.38 -5.64
N ASP A 30 -2.81 10.63 -4.68
CA ASP A 30 -1.74 11.62 -4.70
C ASP A 30 -0.33 11.04 -4.83
N ASP A 31 -0.23 9.71 -5.01
CA ASP A 31 1.02 8.99 -5.17
C ASP A 31 1.27 8.56 -6.64
N TYR A 32 2.53 8.53 -7.02
CA TYR A 32 2.98 7.96 -8.28
C TYR A 32 3.57 6.57 -8.05
N TYR A 33 3.04 5.57 -8.75
CA TYR A 33 3.38 4.15 -8.55
C TYR A 33 4.18 3.52 -9.71
N GLY A 34 4.48 4.28 -10.77
CA GLY A 34 5.08 3.72 -11.99
C GLY A 34 4.06 3.03 -12.90
N LYS A 35 4.53 2.29 -13.90
CA LYS A 35 3.68 1.54 -14.83
C LYS A 35 3.72 0.04 -14.61
N GLU A 36 4.87 -0.47 -14.17
CA GLU A 36 5.08 -1.90 -13.97
C GLU A 36 4.21 -2.43 -12.85
N ALA A 37 4.13 -1.71 -11.72
CA ALA A 37 3.29 -2.08 -10.60
C ALA A 37 1.82 -2.26 -10.99
N PHE A 38 1.26 -1.37 -11.82
CA PHE A 38 -0.11 -1.51 -12.35
C PHE A 38 -0.27 -2.77 -13.19
N LYS A 39 0.72 -3.07 -14.05
CA LYS A 39 0.70 -4.26 -14.89
C LYS A 39 0.75 -5.53 -14.06
N LEU A 40 1.62 -5.60 -13.07
CA LEU A 40 1.76 -6.75 -12.18
C LEU A 40 0.45 -7.07 -11.45
N ILE A 41 -0.16 -6.05 -10.83
CA ILE A 41 -1.46 -6.22 -10.15
C ILE A 41 -2.56 -6.62 -11.14
N HIS A 42 -2.63 -5.96 -12.31
CA HIS A 42 -3.61 -6.32 -13.34
C HIS A 42 -3.45 -7.78 -13.79
N ASP A 43 -2.23 -8.20 -14.13
CA ASP A 43 -1.96 -9.55 -14.63
C ASP A 43 -2.30 -10.61 -13.58
N PHE A 44 -2.05 -10.33 -12.29
CA PHE A 44 -2.48 -11.18 -11.19
C PHE A 44 -4.01 -11.25 -11.13
N LEU A 45 -4.70 -10.13 -11.10
CA LEU A 45 -6.15 -10.05 -10.92
C LEU A 45 -6.96 -10.67 -12.07
N VAL A 46 -6.42 -10.68 -13.30
CA VAL A 46 -7.09 -11.30 -14.47
C VAL A 46 -6.66 -12.76 -14.69
N SER A 47 -5.74 -13.27 -13.89
CA SER A 47 -5.34 -14.69 -13.94
C SER A 47 -6.38 -15.58 -13.25
N ASP A 48 -6.15 -16.88 -13.29
CA ASP A 48 -6.99 -17.88 -12.63
C ASP A 48 -6.63 -18.10 -11.13
N HIS A 49 -5.98 -17.09 -10.49
CA HIS A 49 -5.54 -17.20 -9.10
C HIS A 49 -6.70 -17.49 -8.12
N ALA A 50 -7.84 -16.83 -8.30
CA ALA A 50 -8.99 -17.00 -7.42
C ALA A 50 -9.61 -18.41 -7.53
N GLU A 51 -9.55 -19.07 -8.71
CA GLU A 51 -10.02 -20.43 -8.91
C GLU A 51 -9.10 -21.48 -8.25
N LYS A 52 -7.82 -21.12 -8.04
CA LYS A 52 -6.81 -21.96 -7.41
C LYS A 52 -6.58 -21.63 -5.94
N ALA A 53 -7.31 -20.64 -5.42
CA ALA A 53 -7.14 -20.17 -4.06
C ALA A 53 -7.44 -21.28 -3.04
N GLU A 54 -6.53 -21.50 -2.10
CA GLU A 54 -6.72 -22.41 -0.97
C GLU A 54 -7.49 -21.77 0.18
N LYS A 55 -7.55 -20.43 0.21
CA LYS A 55 -8.23 -19.63 1.23
C LYS A 55 -9.42 -18.89 0.65
N GLN A 56 -10.23 -18.34 1.53
CA GLN A 56 -11.44 -17.61 1.15
C GLN A 56 -11.12 -16.41 0.25
N TYR A 57 -9.99 -15.73 0.54
CA TYR A 57 -9.53 -14.58 -0.23
C TYR A 57 -8.12 -14.81 -0.73
N ASP A 58 -7.88 -14.45 -1.98
CA ASP A 58 -6.56 -14.47 -2.60
C ASP A 58 -6.30 -13.11 -3.24
N PHE A 59 -5.56 -12.28 -2.53
CA PHE A 59 -5.27 -10.90 -2.86
C PHE A 59 -3.82 -10.73 -3.29
N CYS A 60 -3.49 -9.54 -3.78
CA CYS A 60 -2.10 -9.17 -4.02
C CYS A 60 -1.82 -7.73 -3.59
N MET A 61 -0.54 -7.42 -3.48
CA MET A 61 -0.06 -6.07 -3.30
C MET A 61 1.23 -5.86 -4.09
N ALA A 62 1.50 -4.62 -4.48
CA ALA A 62 2.81 -4.27 -5.01
C ALA A 62 3.81 -4.10 -3.85
N GLY A 63 4.88 -4.90 -3.89
CA GLY A 63 6.04 -4.80 -3.01
C GLY A 63 7.06 -3.87 -3.64
N PHE A 64 7.13 -2.63 -3.17
CA PHE A 64 8.15 -1.68 -3.62
C PHE A 64 9.46 -1.92 -2.89
N ILE A 65 10.57 -1.81 -3.62
CA ILE A 65 11.90 -1.87 -3.01
C ILE A 65 12.10 -0.62 -2.16
N LEU A 66 12.41 -0.76 -0.87
CA LEU A 66 12.56 0.33 0.10
C LEU A 66 13.44 1.47 -0.44
N GLY A 67 14.59 1.13 -1.02
CA GLY A 67 15.53 2.11 -1.60
C GLY A 67 14.91 2.98 -2.71
N ASN A 68 13.84 2.51 -3.37
CA ASN A 68 13.11 3.24 -4.42
C ASN A 68 11.99 4.14 -3.87
N THR A 69 11.80 4.19 -2.54
CA THR A 69 10.72 4.94 -1.87
C THR A 69 11.24 5.99 -0.88
N LEU A 70 12.56 6.17 -0.79
CA LEU A 70 13.17 7.10 0.17
C LEU A 70 13.16 8.53 -0.35
N SER A 71 13.05 9.50 0.58
CA SER A 71 13.20 10.93 0.31
C SER A 71 14.64 11.37 0.58
N ASP A 72 15.16 12.28 -0.24
CA ASP A 72 16.42 12.96 0.03
C ASP A 72 16.25 14.16 1.00
N ASN A 73 14.99 14.52 1.33
CA ASN A 73 14.66 15.71 2.11
C ASN A 73 14.35 15.42 3.59
N GLY A 74 14.25 14.15 3.98
CA GLY A 74 13.99 13.80 5.38
C GLY A 74 13.64 12.35 5.60
N ALA A 75 13.42 12.01 6.87
CA ALA A 75 13.03 10.68 7.27
C ALA A 75 11.60 10.36 6.80
N VAL A 76 11.36 9.09 6.45
CA VAL A 76 10.05 8.57 6.05
C VAL A 76 9.63 7.42 6.96
N THR A 77 8.34 7.13 7.00
CA THR A 77 7.78 5.93 7.62
C THR A 77 7.31 4.98 6.53
N ARG A 78 7.61 3.68 6.66
CA ARG A 78 7.21 2.65 5.70
C ARG A 78 6.75 1.38 6.42
N GLY A 79 5.77 0.72 5.84
CA GLY A 79 5.38 -0.63 6.24
C GLY A 79 6.32 -1.65 5.59
N ILE A 80 7.34 -2.13 6.30
CA ILE A 80 8.23 -3.18 5.82
C ILE A 80 7.48 -4.50 5.83
N CYS A 81 7.37 -5.12 4.65
CA CYS A 81 6.70 -6.39 4.47
C CYS A 81 7.54 -7.55 5.01
N VAL A 82 6.89 -8.46 5.71
CA VAL A 82 7.43 -9.77 6.05
C VAL A 82 6.70 -10.80 5.21
N VAL A 83 7.43 -11.59 4.45
CA VAL A 83 6.89 -12.60 3.55
C VAL A 83 7.32 -14.01 3.94
N ASP A 84 6.54 -15.00 3.55
CA ASP A 84 6.90 -16.41 3.65
C ASP A 84 7.73 -16.89 2.43
N GLU A 85 8.04 -18.18 2.37
CA GLU A 85 8.82 -18.81 1.29
C GLU A 85 8.09 -18.79 -0.08
N ASN A 86 6.79 -18.50 -0.10
CA ASN A 86 5.96 -18.43 -1.29
C ASN A 86 5.66 -16.96 -1.70
N GLU A 87 6.37 -15.99 -1.15
CA GLU A 87 6.15 -14.55 -1.36
C GLU A 87 4.77 -14.07 -0.88
N HIS A 88 4.13 -14.79 0.05
CA HIS A 88 2.91 -14.35 0.69
C HIS A 88 3.21 -13.45 1.88
N LEU A 89 2.46 -12.37 1.99
CA LEU A 89 2.54 -11.44 3.11
C LEU A 89 2.08 -12.14 4.40
N ILE A 90 2.93 -12.15 5.42
CA ILE A 90 2.61 -12.65 6.77
C ILE A 90 2.55 -11.54 7.80
N GLY A 91 3.00 -10.34 7.46
CA GLY A 91 2.92 -9.17 8.33
C GLY A 91 3.53 -7.92 7.71
N VAL A 92 3.22 -6.78 8.30
CA VAL A 92 3.78 -5.48 7.95
C VAL A 92 4.29 -4.82 9.22
N ASN A 93 5.56 -4.44 9.23
CA ASN A 93 6.18 -3.73 10.33
C ASN A 93 6.26 -2.24 10.00
N GLU A 94 5.41 -1.44 10.63
CA GLU A 94 5.53 0.02 10.53
C GLU A 94 6.86 0.46 11.14
N THR A 95 7.73 1.01 10.29
CA THR A 95 9.09 1.44 10.65
C THR A 95 9.23 2.92 10.34
N GLY A 96 9.51 3.70 11.38
CA GLY A 96 9.73 5.15 11.29
C GLY A 96 11.20 5.50 11.17
N GLY A 97 11.46 6.81 11.01
CA GLY A 97 12.81 7.34 10.98
C GLY A 97 13.70 6.82 9.86
N ILE A 98 13.13 6.28 8.78
CA ILE A 98 13.90 5.71 7.68
C ILE A 98 14.54 6.83 6.88
N VAL A 99 15.87 6.81 6.83
CA VAL A 99 16.68 7.77 6.09
C VAL A 99 17.60 7.08 5.11
N LYS A 100 17.87 7.75 4.00
CA LYS A 100 18.88 7.33 3.05
C LYS A 100 20.27 7.58 3.62
N THR A 101 21.16 6.62 3.49
CA THR A 101 22.55 6.73 3.88
C THR A 101 23.49 6.56 2.67
N ALA A 102 24.77 6.84 2.84
CA ALA A 102 25.77 6.65 1.77
C ALA A 102 25.89 5.18 1.32
N THR A 103 25.54 4.23 2.20
CA THR A 103 25.69 2.78 1.97
C THR A 103 24.36 2.03 1.90
N GLY A 104 23.21 2.73 1.93
CA GLY A 104 21.88 2.09 1.91
C GLY A 104 20.83 2.88 2.66
N ALA A 105 20.23 2.29 3.67
CA ALA A 105 19.22 2.91 4.51
C ALA A 105 19.49 2.64 6.01
N ALA A 106 18.98 3.54 6.85
CA ALA A 106 18.92 3.34 8.30
C ALA A 106 17.52 3.68 8.80
N CYS A 107 17.10 3.06 9.89
CA CYS A 107 15.78 3.27 10.49
C CYS A 107 15.87 3.29 12.02
N ASP A 108 14.85 3.81 12.66
CA ASP A 108 14.75 3.80 14.11
C ASP A 108 14.46 2.38 14.63
N ASP A 109 15.23 1.93 15.62
CA ASP A 109 14.91 0.75 16.39
C ASP A 109 13.82 1.07 17.46
N LYS A 110 13.46 0.07 18.27
CA LYS A 110 12.46 0.21 19.34
C LYS A 110 12.82 1.23 20.41
N ASP A 111 14.12 1.52 20.54
CA ASP A 111 14.67 2.46 21.52
C ASP A 111 14.93 3.83 20.90
N GLY A 112 14.64 4.02 19.61
CA GLY A 112 14.84 5.25 18.86
C GLY A 112 16.27 5.46 18.37
N ASN A 113 17.12 4.43 18.37
CA ASN A 113 18.46 4.51 17.82
C ASN A 113 18.44 4.16 16.33
N GLN A 114 19.31 4.83 15.55
CA GLN A 114 19.47 4.52 14.13
C GLN A 114 20.22 3.19 13.96
N THR A 115 19.56 2.25 13.27
CA THR A 115 20.14 0.95 12.87
C THR A 115 20.06 0.79 11.36
N ALA A 116 20.98 -0.01 10.80
CA ALA A 116 20.92 -0.31 9.37
C ALA A 116 19.63 -1.10 9.05
N CYS A 117 18.93 -0.69 8.00
CA CYS A 117 17.86 -1.47 7.40
C CYS A 117 18.19 -1.81 5.95
N ASP A 118 17.73 -2.97 5.51
CA ASP A 118 18.01 -3.47 4.18
C ASP A 118 17.25 -2.65 3.13
N PRO A 119 17.92 -1.91 2.23
CA PRO A 119 17.29 -1.13 1.19
C PRO A 119 16.58 -2.00 0.13
N ALA A 120 16.85 -3.31 0.09
CA ALA A 120 16.17 -4.27 -0.79
C ALA A 120 14.89 -4.82 -0.19
N SER A 121 14.56 -4.50 1.06
CA SER A 121 13.30 -4.94 1.68
C SER A 121 12.09 -4.47 0.88
N HIS A 122 11.06 -5.31 0.80
CA HIS A 122 9.77 -4.92 0.25
C HIS A 122 9.01 -4.03 1.23
N VAL A 123 8.40 -2.99 0.71
CA VAL A 123 7.53 -2.09 1.50
C VAL A 123 6.16 -1.91 0.86
N SER A 124 5.17 -1.76 1.71
CA SER A 124 3.81 -1.40 1.31
C SER A 124 3.72 0.10 1.06
N MET A 125 3.23 0.45 -0.13
CA MET A 125 2.88 1.82 -0.50
C MET A 125 1.36 1.97 -0.72
N ASN A 126 0.54 1.13 -0.06
CA ASN A 126 -0.92 1.10 -0.20
C ASN A 126 -1.42 0.82 -1.62
N MET A 127 -0.72 -0.03 -2.35
CA MET A 127 -1.15 -0.50 -3.67
C MET A 127 -1.61 -1.96 -3.58
N TRP A 128 -2.92 -2.19 -3.59
CA TRP A 128 -3.55 -3.46 -3.28
C TRP A 128 -4.50 -3.91 -4.38
N GLY A 129 -4.46 -5.19 -4.73
CA GLY A 129 -5.40 -5.83 -5.64
C GLY A 129 -6.38 -6.73 -4.89
N PHE A 130 -7.68 -6.56 -5.14
CA PHE A 130 -8.76 -7.27 -4.46
C PHE A 130 -9.78 -7.83 -5.44
N THR A 131 -10.51 -8.84 -4.97
CA THR A 131 -11.72 -9.37 -5.61
C THR A 131 -12.97 -8.69 -5.04
N PRO A 132 -14.11 -8.63 -5.77
CA PRO A 132 -15.31 -7.89 -5.36
C PRO A 132 -15.91 -8.34 -4.03
N ASP A 133 -15.78 -9.61 -3.67
CA ASP A 133 -16.26 -10.20 -2.41
C ASP A 133 -15.60 -9.58 -1.17
N PHE A 134 -14.43 -8.97 -1.32
CA PHE A 134 -13.80 -8.19 -0.26
C PHE A 134 -14.68 -7.00 0.20
N LEU A 135 -15.53 -6.46 -0.67
CA LEU A 135 -16.46 -5.38 -0.30
C LEU A 135 -17.53 -5.84 0.70
N ASP A 136 -17.92 -7.13 0.66
CA ASP A 136 -18.82 -7.72 1.66
C ASP A 136 -18.13 -7.88 3.02
N GLU A 137 -16.87 -8.28 3.01
CA GLU A 137 -16.03 -8.33 4.20
C GLU A 137 -15.86 -6.95 4.84
N LEU A 138 -15.58 -5.93 4.01
CA LEU A 138 -15.46 -4.55 4.49
C LEU A 138 -16.77 -4.05 5.12
N GLU A 139 -17.94 -4.39 4.55
CA GLU A 139 -19.21 -3.99 5.14
C GLU A 139 -19.44 -4.65 6.49
N SER A 140 -19.25 -5.95 6.58
CA SER A 140 -19.41 -6.70 7.82
C SER A 140 -18.46 -6.21 8.90
N GLY A 141 -17.18 -6.07 8.56
CA GLY A 141 -16.14 -5.58 9.48
C GLY A 141 -16.39 -4.13 9.92
N PHE A 142 -16.89 -3.26 9.02
CA PHE A 142 -17.20 -1.88 9.38
C PHE A 142 -18.37 -1.78 10.38
N ARG A 143 -19.39 -2.62 10.24
CA ARG A 143 -20.48 -2.71 11.22
C ARG A 143 -19.97 -3.10 12.61
N THR A 144 -19.10 -4.10 12.67
CA THR A 144 -18.44 -4.53 13.91
C THR A 144 -17.60 -3.40 14.48
N PHE A 145 -16.73 -2.79 13.67
CA PHE A 145 -15.91 -1.65 14.05
C PHE A 145 -16.75 -0.51 14.67
N LEU A 146 -17.89 -0.16 14.07
CA LEU A 146 -18.77 0.88 14.60
C LEU A 146 -19.42 0.46 15.93
N SER A 147 -19.79 -0.81 16.11
CA SER A 147 -20.40 -1.30 17.35
C SER A 147 -19.44 -1.31 18.53
N GLU A 148 -18.13 -1.41 18.28
CA GLU A 148 -17.07 -1.43 19.30
C GLU A 148 -16.56 -0.04 19.67
N GLN A 149 -17.03 1.03 18.95
CA GLN A 149 -16.60 2.39 19.24
C GLN A 149 -17.06 2.84 20.61
N LYS A 150 -16.14 3.38 21.40
CA LYS A 150 -16.44 4.00 22.69
C LYS A 150 -17.04 5.38 22.51
N GLU A 151 -17.90 5.77 23.42
CA GLU A 151 -18.43 7.13 23.44
C GLU A 151 -17.28 8.15 23.55
N GLY A 152 -17.28 9.16 22.68
CA GLY A 152 -16.22 10.18 22.61
C GLY A 152 -14.99 9.79 21.80
N ASP A 153 -14.91 8.57 21.25
CA ASP A 153 -13.84 8.22 20.31
C ASP A 153 -14.10 8.84 18.93
N ILE A 154 -13.31 9.87 18.62
CA ILE A 154 -13.36 10.60 17.34
C ILE A 154 -12.10 10.34 16.49
N LYS A 155 -11.18 9.46 16.94
CA LYS A 155 -9.86 9.25 16.31
C LYS A 155 -9.71 7.89 15.65
N SER A 156 -10.36 6.85 16.16
CA SER A 156 -10.25 5.49 15.60
C SER A 156 -10.60 5.46 14.12
N GLU A 157 -9.85 4.72 13.34
CA GLU A 157 -10.01 4.61 11.90
C GLU A 157 -10.09 3.13 11.47
N TYR A 158 -10.98 2.86 10.54
CA TYR A 158 -11.13 1.57 9.88
C TYR A 158 -10.15 1.49 8.72
N LEU A 159 -8.93 1.00 9.01
CA LEU A 159 -7.79 1.06 8.09
C LEU A 159 -7.67 -0.22 7.26
N LEU A 160 -7.51 -0.07 5.96
CA LEU A 160 -7.38 -1.17 5.01
C LEU A 160 -6.24 -2.14 5.36
N PRO A 161 -5.01 -1.69 5.66
CA PRO A 161 -3.92 -2.60 6.04
C PRO A 161 -4.22 -3.43 7.30
N THR A 162 -4.92 -2.83 8.28
CA THR A 162 -5.30 -3.54 9.52
C THR A 162 -6.30 -4.65 9.23
N ILE A 163 -7.26 -4.41 8.34
CA ILE A 163 -8.27 -5.40 7.94
C ILE A 163 -7.59 -6.57 7.22
N VAL A 164 -6.72 -6.27 6.28
CA VAL A 164 -5.95 -7.28 5.54
C VAL A 164 -5.09 -8.12 6.50
N ASP A 165 -4.39 -7.49 7.45
CA ASP A 165 -3.60 -8.19 8.48
C ASP A 165 -4.46 -9.13 9.33
N GLN A 166 -5.67 -8.70 9.71
CA GLN A 166 -6.62 -9.55 10.44
C GLN A 166 -7.07 -10.77 9.62
N LEU A 167 -7.31 -10.60 8.32
CA LEU A 167 -7.67 -11.71 7.42
C LEU A 167 -6.52 -12.70 7.25
N ILE A 168 -5.28 -12.22 7.13
CA ILE A 168 -4.08 -13.06 7.07
C ILE A 168 -3.94 -13.86 8.38
N LYS A 169 -3.98 -13.20 9.53
CA LYS A 169 -3.83 -13.83 10.86
C LYS A 169 -4.93 -14.82 11.19
N SER A 170 -6.14 -14.60 10.70
CA SER A 170 -7.25 -15.56 10.85
C SER A 170 -7.21 -16.72 9.85
N GLY A 171 -6.22 -16.76 8.96
CA GLY A 171 -6.08 -17.79 7.94
C GLY A 171 -7.08 -17.70 6.78
N ARG A 172 -7.82 -16.59 6.67
CA ARG A 172 -8.87 -16.38 5.65
C ARG A 172 -8.34 -15.81 4.34
N ALA A 173 -7.19 -15.14 4.35
CA ALA A 173 -6.59 -14.56 3.15
C ALA A 173 -5.16 -15.00 2.93
N ASN A 174 -4.79 -15.17 1.65
CA ASN A 174 -3.44 -15.03 1.14
C ASN A 174 -3.30 -13.63 0.52
N VAL A 175 -2.09 -13.07 0.58
CA VAL A 175 -1.75 -11.83 -0.11
C VAL A 175 -0.39 -12.02 -0.77
N SER A 176 -0.35 -12.17 -2.08
CA SER A 176 0.89 -12.27 -2.85
C SER A 176 1.58 -10.90 -2.91
N VAL A 177 2.86 -10.84 -2.54
CA VAL A 177 3.67 -9.63 -2.66
C VAL A 177 4.37 -9.64 -4.02
N LEU A 178 3.92 -8.79 -4.92
CA LEU A 178 4.43 -8.69 -6.29
C LEU A 178 5.52 -7.62 -6.33
N GLU A 179 6.79 -8.05 -6.41
CA GLU A 179 7.92 -7.13 -6.46
C GLU A 179 7.85 -6.23 -7.69
N THR A 180 8.04 -4.93 -7.49
CA THR A 180 8.22 -3.95 -8.55
C THR A 180 9.52 -3.18 -8.38
N THR A 181 10.22 -2.95 -9.51
CA THR A 181 11.40 -2.10 -9.59
C THR A 181 11.05 -0.64 -9.85
N ASP A 182 9.79 -0.31 -10.03
CA ASP A 182 9.33 1.06 -10.21
C ASP A 182 9.73 1.94 -9.03
N LYS A 183 9.99 3.20 -9.32
CA LYS A 183 10.16 4.23 -8.30
C LYS A 183 8.80 4.73 -7.87
N TRP A 184 8.62 4.82 -6.56
CA TRP A 184 7.50 5.52 -5.99
C TRP A 184 7.88 6.98 -5.71
N PHE A 185 6.98 7.92 -6.01
CA PHE A 185 7.12 9.32 -5.57
C PHE A 185 5.80 9.77 -4.93
N GLY A 186 5.94 10.45 -3.81
CA GLY A 186 4.88 11.23 -3.17
C GLY A 186 5.41 12.60 -2.79
N VAL A 187 4.53 13.54 -2.47
CA VAL A 187 4.90 14.85 -1.95
C VAL A 187 4.69 14.82 -0.43
N THR A 188 5.64 14.24 0.29
CA THR A 188 5.63 14.22 1.76
C THR A 188 6.02 15.58 2.33
N TYR A 189 7.05 16.17 1.74
CA TYR A 189 7.55 17.52 2.07
C TYR A 189 7.34 18.47 0.89
N LYS A 190 7.18 19.76 1.18
CA LYS A 190 7.05 20.77 0.12
C LYS A 190 8.25 20.76 -0.84
N GLU A 191 9.40 20.44 -0.31
CA GLU A 191 10.69 20.32 -1.01
C GLU A 191 10.76 19.13 -1.96
N ASP A 192 9.91 18.12 -1.80
CA ASP A 192 9.83 16.96 -2.71
C ASP A 192 9.24 17.35 -4.08
N LYS A 193 8.39 18.39 -4.13
CA LYS A 193 7.70 18.77 -5.37
C LYS A 193 8.64 19.03 -6.57
N PRO A 194 9.75 19.78 -6.45
CA PRO A 194 10.69 19.93 -7.56
C PRO A 194 11.30 18.60 -8.01
N VAL A 195 11.62 17.70 -7.06
CA VAL A 195 12.18 16.37 -7.36
C VAL A 195 11.19 15.52 -8.13
N VAL A 196 9.90 15.53 -7.72
CA VAL A 196 8.83 14.81 -8.44
C VAL A 196 8.65 15.36 -9.86
N VAL A 197 8.63 16.70 -10.03
CA VAL A 197 8.50 17.33 -11.34
C VAL A 197 9.65 16.92 -12.27
N GLU A 198 10.90 16.96 -11.80
CA GLU A 198 12.06 16.55 -12.59
C GLU A 198 12.06 15.04 -12.89
N SER A 199 11.61 14.22 -11.96
CA SER A 199 11.45 12.78 -12.16
C SER A 199 10.45 12.47 -13.28
N ILE A 200 9.29 13.15 -13.30
CA ILE A 200 8.30 12.98 -14.37
C ILE A 200 8.84 13.49 -15.70
N LYS A 201 9.53 14.64 -15.76
CA LYS A 201 10.18 15.12 -16.97
C LYS A 201 11.18 14.11 -17.53
N LYS A 202 11.98 13.48 -16.65
CA LYS A 202 12.92 12.44 -17.04
C LYS A 202 12.20 11.23 -17.64
N LEU A 203 11.10 10.77 -17.05
CA LEU A 203 10.29 9.67 -17.59
C LEU A 203 9.71 10.00 -18.97
N ILE A 204 9.34 11.26 -19.21
CA ILE A 204 8.90 11.73 -20.52
C ILE A 204 10.06 11.71 -21.51
N ALA A 205 11.24 12.23 -21.13
CA ALA A 205 12.43 12.24 -21.98
C ALA A 205 12.92 10.84 -22.34
N GLU A 206 12.72 9.86 -21.44
CA GLU A 206 13.02 8.44 -21.67
C GLU A 206 11.94 7.73 -22.51
N GLY A 207 10.88 8.44 -22.93
CA GLY A 207 9.79 7.88 -23.73
C GLY A 207 8.81 6.97 -22.97
N LYS A 208 8.92 6.92 -21.63
CA LYS A 208 7.98 6.15 -20.78
C LYS A 208 6.58 6.77 -20.76
N TYR A 209 6.51 8.09 -20.91
CA TYR A 209 5.27 8.86 -21.07
C TYR A 209 5.34 9.78 -22.28
N PRO A 210 4.22 10.03 -22.96
CA PRO A 210 4.17 11.04 -24.02
C PRO A 210 4.23 12.44 -23.41
N GLU A 211 4.72 13.43 -24.20
CA GLU A 211 4.72 14.85 -23.78
C GLU A 211 3.32 15.38 -23.47
N LYS A 212 2.30 14.86 -24.18
CA LYS A 212 0.89 15.17 -23.96
C LYS A 212 0.15 13.88 -23.64
N LEU A 213 -0.45 13.79 -22.45
CA LEU A 213 -1.23 12.64 -22.02
C LEU A 213 -2.57 12.54 -22.78
N TYR A 214 -3.12 13.68 -23.17
CA TYR A 214 -4.39 13.79 -23.90
C TYR A 214 -4.15 14.45 -25.26
N LYS A 215 -4.84 13.94 -26.30
CA LYS A 215 -4.86 14.53 -27.63
C LYS A 215 -5.84 15.69 -27.72
#